data_5f6561eab528d3bd3a47216d3777a972
#
_entry.id   5f6561eab528d3bd3a47216d3777a972
#
_cell.length_a   1.000
_cell.length_b   1.000
_cell.length_c   1.000
_cell.angle_alpha   90.00
_cell.angle_beta   90.00
_cell.angle_gamma   90.00
#
_symmetry.space_group_name_H-M   'P 1'
#
loop_
_entity.id
_entity.type
_entity.pdbx_description
1 polymer ?
#
loop_
_entity_poly.entity_id
_entity_poly.type
_entity_poly.pdbx_seq_one_letter_code
_entity_poly.pdbx_strand_id
1 'polypeptide(L)'
;MTEPEYINQLLDELKSAPASEISKYFYPAISRFRFLAKPERLECARAFYDWANENKTREPVKWCYAEFLFGLYHFINEEHETSLRFLTVARKQFEELDDREGLGLCSMLIGAIYRTFCNFDLALKVLVEGYNLLRQSGHYPVFVAAAANSIANINVDMHNYEEAIEMFRTTLDISEREHDFYFNIYALHGLGKVSMLQKNMISARDYLEKALALAEKNAHNMHIANSLTELGNLHCHQQDFETAEQLHKQALAIREERNLMGGAVTNCIHLGELYMKQARWKESLAMLNRGLMIAEQLRVKPKMYQVHKLLSEIYHSIGELEKSLHHYKLFHELREQVEQEDSTRKLADAKLIFEAEQTKKENVIIKRQKAEIQRKNTELQETIDELTLARVSRKAKALTLIIAIMLFIAEDFVLGFVLRNLPSNNYFLSLGVKMVIIFSLSPINAAFERYLLKRVIRKKKREEELLFTEQTIPAAP
;
A
#
# COMPACT_ATOMS: atom_id res chain seq x y z
N MET A 1 24.01 -3.98 20.55
CA MET A 1 23.62 -2.69 19.94
C MET A 1 22.52 -2.12 20.81
N THR A 2 22.64 -0.91 21.28
CA THR A 2 21.59 -0.24 22.05
C THR A 2 20.42 0.15 21.12
N GLU A 3 19.19 0.32 21.65
CA GLU A 3 18.04 0.72 20.81
C GLU A 3 18.28 2.01 20.00
N PRO A 4 18.89 3.08 20.55
CA PRO A 4 19.22 4.27 19.78
C PRO A 4 20.24 4.04 18.66
N GLU A 5 21.25 3.20 18.86
CA GLU A 5 22.22 2.83 17.82
C GLU A 5 21.54 2.11 16.67
N TYR A 6 20.57 1.27 16.97
CA TYR A 6 19.80 0.55 15.97
C TYR A 6 18.91 1.48 15.11
N ILE A 7 18.24 2.45 15.74
CA ILE A 7 17.41 3.45 15.02
C ILE A 7 18.27 4.28 14.07
N ASN A 8 19.42 4.76 14.55
CA ASN A 8 20.33 5.55 13.74
C ASN A 8 20.84 4.74 12.53
N GLN A 9 21.22 3.49 12.75
CA GLN A 9 21.64 2.60 11.66
C GLN A 9 20.52 2.41 10.63
N LEU A 10 19.29 2.14 11.07
CA LEU A 10 18.14 1.97 10.21
C LEU A 10 17.86 3.22 9.37
N LEU A 11 17.90 4.40 9.99
CA LEU A 11 17.72 5.68 9.32
C LEU A 11 18.83 5.94 8.29
N ASP A 12 20.07 5.65 8.63
CA ASP A 12 21.20 5.82 7.72
C ASP A 12 21.10 4.87 6.52
N GLU A 13 20.69 3.61 6.74
CA GLU A 13 20.43 2.65 5.67
C GLU A 13 19.34 3.17 4.72
N LEU A 14 18.20 3.68 5.23
CA LEU A 14 17.13 4.21 4.41
C LEU A 14 17.50 5.51 3.67
N LYS A 15 18.22 6.41 4.33
CA LYS A 15 18.66 7.69 3.75
C LYS A 15 19.72 7.49 2.68
N SER A 16 20.66 6.57 2.88
CA SER A 16 21.79 6.31 1.97
C SER A 16 21.44 5.35 0.82
N ALA A 17 20.39 4.55 0.94
CA ALA A 17 19.98 3.61 -0.09
C ALA A 17 19.79 4.30 -1.46
N PRO A 18 20.23 3.72 -2.58
CA PRO A 18 19.89 4.23 -3.91
C PRO A 18 18.36 4.27 -4.11
N ALA A 19 17.84 5.34 -4.71
CA ALA A 19 16.40 5.49 -4.94
C ALA A 19 15.78 4.32 -5.75
N SER A 20 16.54 3.76 -6.70
CA SER A 20 16.12 2.59 -7.50
C SER A 20 16.10 1.27 -6.72
N GLU A 21 16.73 1.21 -5.54
CA GLU A 21 16.87 -0.01 -4.75
C GLU A 21 16.30 0.13 -3.34
N ILE A 22 15.66 1.25 -3.03
CA ILE A 22 15.16 1.54 -1.67
C ILE A 22 14.24 0.45 -1.14
N SER A 23 13.44 -0.20 -1.98
CA SER A 23 12.56 -1.30 -1.61
C SER A 23 13.30 -2.44 -0.92
N LYS A 24 14.53 -2.76 -1.36
CA LYS A 24 15.36 -3.82 -0.80
C LYS A 24 15.78 -3.55 0.66
N TYR A 25 15.87 -2.28 1.05
CA TYR A 25 16.22 -1.85 2.41
C TYR A 25 14.97 -1.61 3.25
N PHE A 26 13.95 -1.01 2.63
CA PHE A 26 12.73 -0.57 3.31
C PHE A 26 11.87 -1.73 3.83
N TYR A 27 11.60 -2.76 3.03
CA TYR A 27 10.72 -3.84 3.46
C TYR A 27 11.30 -4.70 4.59
N PRO A 28 12.60 -5.04 4.62
CA PRO A 28 13.22 -5.62 5.82
C PRO A 28 13.17 -4.68 7.04
N ALA A 29 13.31 -3.36 6.82
CA ALA A 29 13.21 -2.37 7.88
C ALA A 29 11.82 -2.33 8.54
N ILE A 30 10.73 -2.42 7.75
CA ILE A 30 9.36 -2.50 8.29
C ILE A 30 9.18 -3.72 9.19
N SER A 31 9.73 -4.86 8.81
CA SER A 31 9.66 -6.07 9.63
C SER A 31 10.26 -5.87 11.03
N ARG A 32 11.30 -5.05 11.12
CA ARG A 32 11.98 -4.71 12.39
C ARG A 32 11.26 -3.58 13.13
N PHE A 33 10.69 -2.60 12.40
CA PHE A 33 9.97 -1.46 12.97
C PHE A 33 8.86 -1.87 13.94
N ARG A 34 8.17 -2.99 13.67
CA ARG A 34 7.12 -3.52 14.55
C ARG A 34 7.60 -3.92 15.96
N PHE A 35 8.89 -4.21 16.13
CA PHE A 35 9.49 -4.63 17.42
C PHE A 35 10.04 -3.45 18.23
N LEU A 36 10.13 -2.25 17.68
CA LEU A 36 10.53 -1.06 18.40
C LEU A 36 9.46 -0.66 19.43
N ALA A 37 9.87 -0.09 20.56
CA ALA A 37 8.95 0.51 21.50
C ALA A 37 8.25 1.74 20.89
N LYS A 38 7.15 2.20 21.52
CA LYS A 38 6.33 3.30 20.95
C LYS A 38 7.11 4.61 20.72
N PRO A 39 7.95 5.08 21.66
CA PRO A 39 8.75 6.29 21.46
C PRO A 39 9.72 6.17 20.29
N GLU A 40 10.43 5.04 20.21
CA GLU A 40 11.42 4.77 19.16
C GLU A 40 10.79 4.68 17.79
N ARG A 41 9.60 4.09 17.69
CA ARG A 41 8.83 4.07 16.42
C ARG A 41 8.50 5.47 15.93
N LEU A 42 8.07 6.36 16.86
CA LEU A 42 7.78 7.74 16.52
C LEU A 42 9.02 8.48 16.06
N GLU A 43 10.11 8.34 16.80
CA GLU A 43 11.40 8.98 16.47
C GLU A 43 11.88 8.55 15.09
N CYS A 44 11.91 7.25 14.82
CA CYS A 44 12.31 6.69 13.53
C CYS A 44 11.41 7.18 12.38
N ALA A 45 10.09 7.06 12.53
CA ALA A 45 9.14 7.45 11.48
C ALA A 45 9.22 8.95 11.19
N ARG A 46 9.28 9.79 12.24
CA ARG A 46 9.39 11.25 12.11
C ARG A 46 10.71 11.67 11.49
N ALA A 47 11.82 11.15 11.98
CA ALA A 47 13.14 11.51 11.46
C ALA A 47 13.32 11.15 9.99
N PHE A 48 12.74 10.03 9.52
CA PHE A 48 12.76 9.67 8.12
C PHE A 48 11.81 10.54 7.30
N TYR A 49 10.62 10.85 7.84
CA TYR A 49 9.63 11.69 7.17
C TYR A 49 10.13 13.14 6.99
N ASP A 50 10.66 13.74 8.06
CA ASP A 50 11.19 15.12 8.02
C ASP A 50 12.33 15.23 7.02
N TRP A 51 13.29 14.29 7.06
CA TRP A 51 14.38 14.24 6.08
C TRP A 51 13.88 14.06 4.64
N ALA A 52 12.93 13.16 4.40
CA ALA A 52 12.40 12.91 3.07
C ALA A 52 11.59 14.10 2.53
N ASN A 53 10.88 14.81 3.42
CA ASN A 53 10.12 16.01 3.06
C ASN A 53 11.03 17.18 2.65
N GLU A 54 12.15 17.38 3.35
CA GLU A 54 13.18 18.37 2.98
C GLU A 54 13.85 18.03 1.62
N ASN A 55 13.96 16.74 1.30
CA ASN A 55 14.58 16.25 0.08
C ASN A 55 13.57 15.83 -1.02
N LYS A 56 12.29 16.15 -0.88
CA LYS A 56 11.20 15.69 -1.73
C LYS A 56 11.44 15.92 -3.23
N THR A 57 12.02 17.03 -3.61
CA THR A 57 12.32 17.36 -5.02
C THR A 57 13.51 16.58 -5.58
N ARG A 58 14.47 16.20 -4.72
CA ARG A 58 15.67 15.44 -5.10
C ARG A 58 15.47 13.94 -5.01
N GLU A 59 14.68 13.50 -4.03
CA GLU A 59 14.46 12.10 -3.67
C GLU A 59 12.94 11.76 -3.59
N PRO A 60 12.16 12.00 -4.68
CA PRO A 60 10.70 11.82 -4.63
C PRO A 60 10.28 10.38 -4.31
N VAL A 61 11.10 9.39 -4.71
CA VAL A 61 10.84 7.99 -4.41
C VAL A 61 10.92 7.72 -2.90
N LYS A 62 11.97 8.21 -2.23
CA LYS A 62 12.13 8.02 -0.77
C LYS A 62 11.03 8.72 0.03
N TRP A 63 10.53 9.83 -0.47
CA TRP A 63 9.40 10.52 0.15
C TRP A 63 8.15 9.63 0.18
N CYS A 64 7.87 8.87 -0.88
CA CYS A 64 6.77 7.92 -0.92
C CYS A 64 6.85 6.87 0.22
N TYR A 65 8.04 6.31 0.44
CA TYR A 65 8.27 5.33 1.52
C TYR A 65 8.18 5.96 2.92
N ALA A 66 8.59 7.22 3.05
CA ALA A 66 8.46 7.95 4.30
C ALA A 66 6.98 8.26 4.65
N GLU A 67 6.16 8.64 3.67
CA GLU A 67 4.71 8.78 3.81
C GLU A 67 4.06 7.47 4.30
N PHE A 68 4.46 6.34 3.70
CA PHE A 68 3.96 5.02 4.14
C PHE A 68 4.37 4.71 5.59
N LEU A 69 5.65 4.90 5.94
CA LEU A 69 6.15 4.59 7.29
C LEU A 69 5.46 5.46 8.35
N PHE A 70 5.21 6.72 8.03
CA PHE A 70 4.50 7.63 8.92
C PHE A 70 3.01 7.26 9.03
N GLY A 71 2.39 6.84 7.94
CA GLY A 71 1.05 6.25 7.92
C GLY A 71 0.96 4.99 8.78
N LEU A 72 1.93 4.08 8.69
CA LEU A 72 2.04 2.88 9.52
C LEU A 72 2.18 3.23 11.02
N TYR A 73 3.00 4.24 11.35
CA TYR A 73 3.13 4.73 12.72
C TYR A 73 1.77 5.17 13.29
N HIS A 74 1.02 6.00 12.55
CA HIS A 74 -0.31 6.45 12.98
C HIS A 74 -1.31 5.30 13.08
N PHE A 75 -1.23 4.29 12.19
CA PHE A 75 -2.03 3.07 12.27
C PHE A 75 -1.80 2.32 13.59
N ILE A 76 -0.54 2.10 13.96
CA ILE A 76 -0.17 1.39 15.20
C ILE A 76 -0.62 2.17 16.46
N ASN A 77 -0.71 3.48 16.36
CA ASN A 77 -1.20 4.34 17.45
C ASN A 77 -2.73 4.56 17.46
N GLU A 78 -3.46 3.84 16.61
CA GLU A 78 -4.92 3.93 16.49
C GLU A 78 -5.42 5.31 15.99
N GLU A 79 -4.54 6.11 15.40
CA GLU A 79 -4.86 7.40 14.78
C GLU A 79 -5.30 7.20 13.32
N HIS A 80 -6.42 6.50 13.12
CA HIS A 80 -6.82 5.93 11.84
C HIS A 80 -7.08 6.97 10.75
N GLU A 81 -7.63 8.14 11.06
CA GLU A 81 -7.83 9.23 10.08
C GLU A 81 -6.51 9.74 9.53
N THR A 82 -5.57 10.05 10.42
CA THR A 82 -4.25 10.53 10.03
C THR A 82 -3.51 9.46 9.22
N SER A 83 -3.57 8.22 9.68
CA SER A 83 -3.02 7.06 8.96
C SER A 83 -3.59 6.94 7.54
N LEU A 84 -4.91 7.03 7.39
CA LEU A 84 -5.58 6.90 6.09
C LEU A 84 -5.13 7.98 5.11
N ARG A 85 -4.92 9.23 5.55
CA ARG A 85 -4.41 10.32 4.70
C ARG A 85 -3.02 10.00 4.15
N PHE A 86 -2.08 9.64 5.04
CA PHE A 86 -0.71 9.29 4.64
C PHE A 86 -0.67 8.06 3.71
N LEU A 87 -1.41 7.01 4.06
CA LEU A 87 -1.47 5.79 3.25
C LEU A 87 -2.11 6.02 1.88
N THR A 88 -3.10 6.91 1.77
CA THR A 88 -3.72 7.25 0.48
C THR A 88 -2.73 8.00 -0.42
N VAL A 89 -1.96 8.92 0.13
CA VAL A 89 -0.90 9.66 -0.60
C VAL A 89 0.19 8.66 -1.05
N ALA A 90 0.71 7.85 -0.13
CA ALA A 90 1.72 6.85 -0.44
C ALA A 90 1.23 5.85 -1.51
N ARG A 91 -0.01 5.36 -1.41
CA ARG A 91 -0.61 4.44 -2.39
C ARG A 91 -0.62 5.00 -3.79
N LYS A 92 -1.00 6.29 -3.95
CA LYS A 92 -0.99 6.97 -5.26
C LYS A 92 0.42 7.02 -5.85
N GLN A 93 1.41 7.30 -5.03
CA GLN A 93 2.80 7.39 -5.46
C GLN A 93 3.38 6.03 -5.81
N PHE A 94 3.08 4.97 -5.03
CA PHE A 94 3.46 3.60 -5.37
C PHE A 94 2.80 3.13 -6.69
N GLU A 95 1.59 3.60 -7.00
CA GLU A 95 0.96 3.34 -8.31
C GLU A 95 1.74 4.02 -9.45
N GLU A 96 2.21 5.25 -9.25
CA GLU A 96 3.02 5.98 -10.23
C GLU A 96 4.42 5.35 -10.43
N LEU A 97 4.97 4.70 -9.38
CA LEU A 97 6.26 4.01 -9.40
C LEU A 97 6.17 2.54 -9.88
N ASP A 98 4.96 2.01 -10.11
CA ASP A 98 4.68 0.59 -10.36
C ASP A 98 5.24 -0.35 -9.25
N ASP A 99 5.31 0.14 -8.00
CA ASP A 99 5.74 -0.64 -6.84
C ASP A 99 4.54 -1.44 -6.27
N ARG A 100 4.46 -2.70 -6.65
CA ARG A 100 3.36 -3.60 -6.27
C ARG A 100 3.35 -3.95 -4.79
N GLU A 101 4.53 -4.08 -4.17
CA GLU A 101 4.66 -4.33 -2.74
C GLU A 101 4.13 -3.15 -1.93
N GLY A 102 4.54 -1.93 -2.28
CA GLY A 102 4.06 -0.71 -1.64
C GLY A 102 2.55 -0.53 -1.78
N LEU A 103 2.00 -0.77 -3.00
CA LEU A 103 0.56 -0.79 -3.24
C LEU A 103 -0.16 -1.83 -2.38
N GLY A 104 0.39 -3.04 -2.30
CA GLY A 104 -0.17 -4.13 -1.51
C GLY A 104 -0.21 -3.82 -0.02
N LEU A 105 0.89 -3.28 0.52
CA LEU A 105 0.99 -2.88 1.93
C LEU A 105 0.06 -1.71 2.27
N CYS A 106 -0.03 -0.69 1.42
CA CYS A 106 -1.01 0.39 1.61
C CYS A 106 -2.44 -0.15 1.62
N SER A 107 -2.79 -1.02 0.66
CA SER A 107 -4.12 -1.64 0.59
C SER A 107 -4.42 -2.48 1.83
N MET A 108 -3.44 -3.23 2.33
CA MET A 108 -3.57 -4.02 3.56
C MET A 108 -3.89 -3.13 4.78
N LEU A 109 -3.15 -2.05 4.99
CA LEU A 109 -3.38 -1.15 6.13
C LEU A 109 -4.69 -0.36 5.98
N ILE A 110 -5.01 0.14 4.79
CA ILE A 110 -6.27 0.82 4.50
C ILE A 110 -7.46 -0.12 4.75
N GLY A 111 -7.38 -1.36 4.31
CA GLY A 111 -8.42 -2.35 4.58
C GLY A 111 -8.57 -2.67 6.07
N ALA A 112 -7.47 -2.75 6.82
CA ALA A 112 -7.51 -2.89 8.27
C ALA A 112 -8.17 -1.68 8.95
N ILE A 113 -7.94 -0.46 8.45
CA ILE A 113 -8.63 0.76 8.93
C ILE A 113 -10.13 0.67 8.65
N TYR A 114 -10.54 0.29 7.43
CA TYR A 114 -11.96 0.12 7.11
C TYR A 114 -12.65 -0.94 7.97
N ARG A 115 -11.95 -1.99 8.39
CA ARG A 115 -12.45 -2.96 9.36
C ARG A 115 -12.76 -2.28 10.71
N THR A 116 -11.89 -1.40 11.21
CA THR A 116 -12.14 -0.67 12.48
C THR A 116 -13.36 0.25 12.38
N PHE A 117 -13.70 0.71 11.17
CA PHE A 117 -14.89 1.50 10.88
C PHE A 117 -16.14 0.63 10.61
N CYS A 118 -16.06 -0.68 10.87
CA CYS A 118 -17.13 -1.64 10.60
C CYS A 118 -17.65 -1.64 9.15
N ASN A 119 -16.84 -1.16 8.19
CA ASN A 119 -17.15 -1.23 6.76
C ASN A 119 -16.50 -2.50 6.18
N PHE A 120 -17.08 -3.66 6.52
CA PHE A 120 -16.47 -4.96 6.24
C PHE A 120 -16.39 -5.27 4.74
N ASP A 121 -17.37 -4.86 3.93
CA ASP A 121 -17.39 -5.10 2.48
C ASP A 121 -16.23 -4.37 1.79
N LEU A 122 -16.05 -3.09 2.12
CA LEU A 122 -14.96 -2.29 1.55
C LEU A 122 -13.60 -2.77 2.08
N ALA A 123 -13.53 -3.08 3.37
CA ALA A 123 -12.32 -3.62 4.00
C ALA A 123 -11.88 -4.91 3.31
N LEU A 124 -12.79 -5.85 3.11
CA LEU A 124 -12.51 -7.12 2.44
C LEU A 124 -12.05 -6.90 0.99
N LYS A 125 -12.75 -6.04 0.24
CA LYS A 125 -12.38 -5.71 -1.15
C LYS A 125 -10.95 -5.18 -1.26
N VAL A 126 -10.60 -4.21 -0.42
CA VAL A 126 -9.27 -3.56 -0.45
C VAL A 126 -8.18 -4.52 0.06
N LEU A 127 -8.49 -5.33 1.08
CA LEU A 127 -7.55 -6.34 1.60
C LEU A 127 -7.26 -7.44 0.59
N VAL A 128 -8.29 -7.94 -0.13
CA VAL A 128 -8.10 -8.96 -1.17
C VAL A 128 -7.26 -8.39 -2.34
N GLU A 129 -7.46 -7.11 -2.71
CA GLU A 129 -6.59 -6.44 -3.69
C GLU A 129 -5.14 -6.42 -3.19
N GLY A 130 -4.90 -5.99 -1.94
CA GLY A 130 -3.58 -5.96 -1.33
C GLY A 130 -2.92 -7.34 -1.23
N TYR A 131 -3.67 -8.34 -0.76
CA TYR A 131 -3.21 -9.72 -0.70
C TYR A 131 -2.75 -10.26 -2.05
N ASN A 132 -3.54 -10.02 -3.12
CA ASN A 132 -3.21 -10.47 -4.46
C ASN A 132 -1.94 -9.78 -5.00
N LEU A 133 -1.77 -8.48 -4.77
CA LEU A 133 -0.57 -7.74 -5.16
C LEU A 133 0.68 -8.30 -4.47
N LEU A 134 0.63 -8.47 -3.14
CA LEU A 134 1.73 -9.02 -2.34
C LEU A 134 2.07 -10.47 -2.74
N ARG A 135 1.05 -11.29 -3.01
CA ARG A 135 1.24 -12.68 -3.43
C ARG A 135 1.88 -12.78 -4.82
N GLN A 136 1.52 -11.87 -5.75
CA GLN A 136 2.08 -11.86 -7.11
C GLN A 136 3.53 -11.38 -7.14
N SER A 137 3.94 -10.50 -6.23
CA SER A 137 5.33 -10.05 -6.13
C SER A 137 6.26 -11.16 -5.67
N GLY A 138 5.81 -11.97 -4.71
CA GLY A 138 6.54 -13.13 -4.20
C GLY A 138 7.79 -12.84 -3.37
N HIS A 139 8.18 -11.58 -3.22
CA HIS A 139 9.43 -11.20 -2.56
C HIS A 139 9.36 -11.23 -1.02
N TYR A 140 8.19 -10.97 -0.45
CA TYR A 140 8.01 -10.82 1.00
C TYR A 140 6.80 -11.62 1.51
N PRO A 141 6.92 -12.97 1.65
CA PRO A 141 5.80 -13.83 2.05
C PRO A 141 5.17 -13.46 3.40
N VAL A 142 5.96 -12.88 4.31
CA VAL A 142 5.48 -12.41 5.63
C VAL A 142 4.37 -11.36 5.49
N PHE A 143 4.43 -10.49 4.47
CA PHE A 143 3.37 -9.51 4.23
C PHE A 143 2.11 -10.17 3.65
N VAL A 144 2.27 -11.24 2.89
CA VAL A 144 1.14 -12.06 2.42
C VAL A 144 0.45 -12.71 3.62
N ALA A 145 1.21 -13.25 4.59
CA ALA A 145 0.67 -13.79 5.83
C ALA A 145 -0.08 -12.71 6.65
N ALA A 146 0.46 -11.50 6.75
CA ALA A 146 -0.19 -10.38 7.42
C ALA A 146 -1.54 -10.00 6.77
N ALA A 147 -1.58 -9.95 5.45
CA ALA A 147 -2.80 -9.66 4.70
C ALA A 147 -3.84 -10.80 4.85
N ALA A 148 -3.42 -12.06 4.74
CA ALA A 148 -4.28 -13.22 4.96
C ALA A 148 -4.87 -13.23 6.38
N ASN A 149 -4.07 -12.95 7.41
CA ASN A 149 -4.54 -12.81 8.80
C ASN A 149 -5.59 -11.69 8.95
N SER A 150 -5.40 -10.58 8.24
CA SER A 150 -6.35 -9.47 8.27
C SER A 150 -7.68 -9.83 7.60
N ILE A 151 -7.64 -10.53 6.46
CA ILE A 151 -8.82 -11.08 5.78
C ILE A 151 -9.54 -12.08 6.68
N ALA A 152 -8.80 -12.99 7.33
CA ALA A 152 -9.37 -13.96 8.27
C ALA A 152 -10.13 -13.27 9.41
N ASN A 153 -9.56 -12.24 10.01
CA ASN A 153 -10.23 -11.49 11.08
C ASN A 153 -11.52 -10.81 10.64
N ILE A 154 -11.59 -10.26 9.41
CA ILE A 154 -12.84 -9.71 8.88
C ILE A 154 -13.89 -10.81 8.68
N ASN A 155 -13.50 -11.95 8.15
CA ASN A 155 -14.41 -13.08 7.99
C ASN A 155 -14.94 -13.58 9.35
N VAL A 156 -14.14 -13.53 10.43
CA VAL A 156 -14.65 -13.79 11.79
C VAL A 156 -15.71 -12.76 12.20
N ASP A 157 -15.46 -11.48 11.94
CA ASP A 157 -16.40 -10.40 12.28
C ASP A 157 -17.71 -10.50 11.47
N MET A 158 -17.63 -11.02 10.23
CA MET A 158 -18.77 -11.30 9.35
C MET A 158 -19.43 -12.68 9.62
N HIS A 159 -18.95 -13.46 10.58
CA HIS A 159 -19.39 -14.83 10.89
C HIS A 159 -19.14 -15.85 9.76
N ASN A 160 -18.25 -15.56 8.81
CA ASN A 160 -17.83 -16.47 7.74
C ASN A 160 -16.66 -17.34 8.24
N TYR A 161 -16.97 -18.32 9.10
CA TYR A 161 -15.95 -19.06 9.84
C TYR A 161 -15.09 -19.98 8.97
N GLU A 162 -15.64 -20.55 7.91
CA GLU A 162 -14.93 -21.44 6.98
C GLU A 162 -13.83 -20.66 6.24
N GLU A 163 -14.15 -19.50 5.68
CA GLU A 163 -13.22 -18.62 4.99
C GLU A 163 -12.18 -18.06 5.96
N ALA A 164 -12.58 -17.77 7.20
CA ALA A 164 -11.65 -17.34 8.24
C ALA A 164 -10.61 -18.42 8.55
N ILE A 165 -11.05 -19.68 8.70
CA ILE A 165 -10.16 -20.82 8.95
C ILE A 165 -9.18 -21.02 7.79
N GLU A 166 -9.64 -20.92 6.54
CA GLU A 166 -8.78 -21.06 5.35
C GLU A 166 -7.68 -20.00 5.35
N MET A 167 -8.03 -18.74 5.61
CA MET A 167 -7.07 -17.63 5.63
C MET A 167 -6.11 -17.72 6.84
N PHE A 168 -6.58 -18.13 8.02
CA PHE A 168 -5.66 -18.39 9.14
C PHE A 168 -4.72 -19.56 8.87
N ARG A 169 -5.16 -20.63 8.22
CA ARG A 169 -4.28 -21.73 7.79
C ARG A 169 -3.25 -21.26 6.76
N THR A 170 -3.65 -20.40 5.82
CA THR A 170 -2.72 -19.78 4.87
C THR A 170 -1.66 -18.95 5.60
N THR A 171 -2.09 -18.18 6.61
CA THR A 171 -1.16 -17.40 7.46
C THR A 171 -0.19 -18.32 8.19
N LEU A 172 -0.70 -19.43 8.78
CA LEU A 172 0.09 -20.40 9.52
C LEU A 172 1.14 -21.07 8.62
N ASP A 173 0.72 -21.58 7.47
CA ASP A 173 1.60 -22.24 6.49
C ASP A 173 2.74 -21.32 6.00
N ILE A 174 2.43 -20.06 5.69
CA ILE A 174 3.45 -19.09 5.28
C ILE A 174 4.38 -18.77 6.45
N SER A 175 3.84 -18.46 7.64
CA SER A 175 4.64 -18.07 8.79
C SER A 175 5.53 -19.20 9.32
N GLU A 176 5.11 -20.47 9.19
CA GLU A 176 5.94 -21.64 9.51
C GLU A 176 7.12 -21.77 8.53
N ARG A 177 6.88 -21.61 7.23
CA ARG A 177 7.94 -21.67 6.21
C ARG A 177 8.95 -20.54 6.35
N GLU A 178 8.49 -19.32 6.67
CA GLU A 178 9.32 -18.14 6.85
C GLU A 178 9.93 -18.05 8.26
N HIS A 179 9.64 -19.00 9.15
CA HIS A 179 10.04 -18.98 10.56
C HIS A 179 9.60 -17.68 11.31
N ASP A 180 8.49 -17.08 10.89
CA ASP A 180 7.91 -15.90 11.53
C ASP A 180 6.96 -16.31 12.66
N PHE A 181 7.50 -16.36 13.88
CA PHE A 181 6.71 -16.74 15.06
C PHE A 181 5.57 -15.76 15.36
N TYR A 182 5.67 -14.51 14.94
CA TYR A 182 4.71 -13.46 15.25
C TYR A 182 3.36 -13.72 14.57
N PHE A 183 3.34 -13.87 13.24
CA PHE A 183 2.10 -14.21 12.52
C PHE A 183 1.65 -15.65 12.76
N ASN A 184 2.56 -16.56 13.09
CA ASN A 184 2.20 -17.91 13.50
C ASN A 184 1.31 -17.88 14.76
N ILE A 185 1.72 -17.15 15.81
CA ILE A 185 0.93 -17.00 17.04
C ILE A 185 -0.42 -16.32 16.75
N TYR A 186 -0.47 -15.28 15.89
CA TYR A 186 -1.74 -14.64 15.54
C TYR A 186 -2.71 -15.61 14.82
N ALA A 187 -2.20 -16.42 13.90
CA ALA A 187 -3.01 -17.40 13.21
C ALA A 187 -3.56 -18.49 14.17
N LEU A 188 -2.71 -18.97 15.09
CA LEU A 188 -3.11 -19.94 16.13
C LEU A 188 -4.17 -19.33 17.07
N HIS A 189 -4.03 -18.09 17.51
CA HIS A 189 -5.05 -17.38 18.29
C HIS A 189 -6.36 -17.26 17.50
N GLY A 190 -6.29 -16.88 16.21
CA GLY A 190 -7.47 -16.78 15.35
C GLY A 190 -8.21 -18.12 15.20
N LEU A 191 -7.48 -19.20 14.93
CA LEU A 191 -8.03 -20.56 14.85
C LEU A 191 -8.64 -21.00 16.19
N GLY A 192 -7.97 -20.72 17.31
CA GLY A 192 -8.48 -20.97 18.65
C GLY A 192 -9.80 -20.24 18.92
N LYS A 193 -9.86 -18.93 18.57
CA LYS A 193 -11.07 -18.11 18.73
C LYS A 193 -12.23 -18.62 17.88
N VAL A 194 -11.99 -18.93 16.61
CA VAL A 194 -13.03 -19.49 15.74
C VAL A 194 -13.51 -20.83 16.26
N SER A 195 -12.60 -21.70 16.73
CA SER A 195 -12.98 -22.99 17.34
C SER A 195 -13.86 -22.80 18.58
N MET A 196 -13.58 -21.82 19.43
CA MET A 196 -14.47 -21.48 20.57
C MET A 196 -15.85 -21.03 20.10
N LEU A 197 -15.93 -20.15 19.08
CA LEU A 197 -17.19 -19.68 18.51
C LEU A 197 -18.02 -20.84 17.91
N GLN A 198 -17.36 -21.81 17.30
CA GLN A 198 -17.97 -23.05 16.81
C GLN A 198 -18.22 -24.10 17.90
N LYS A 199 -17.96 -23.77 19.19
CA LYS A 199 -18.09 -24.66 20.36
C LYS A 199 -17.20 -25.90 20.31
N ASN A 200 -16.13 -25.91 19.51
CA ASN A 200 -15.12 -26.96 19.48
C ASN A 200 -14.00 -26.65 20.47
N MET A 201 -14.25 -26.93 21.75
CA MET A 201 -13.34 -26.58 22.85
C MET A 201 -12.03 -27.38 22.82
N ILE A 202 -12.04 -28.60 22.21
CA ILE A 202 -10.84 -29.44 22.09
C ILE A 202 -9.84 -28.78 21.10
N SER A 203 -10.31 -28.44 19.91
CA SER A 203 -9.46 -27.76 18.91
C SER A 203 -9.03 -26.38 19.39
N ALA A 204 -9.92 -25.64 20.08
CA ALA A 204 -9.58 -24.34 20.65
C ALA A 204 -8.39 -24.46 21.63
N ARG A 205 -8.43 -25.44 22.53
CA ARG A 205 -7.34 -25.69 23.47
C ARG A 205 -6.02 -26.00 22.75
N ASP A 206 -6.04 -26.94 21.81
CA ASP A 206 -4.84 -27.35 21.06
C ASP A 206 -4.16 -26.14 20.36
N TYR A 207 -4.95 -25.29 19.68
CA TYR A 207 -4.40 -24.11 19.04
C TYR A 207 -3.83 -23.07 20.04
N LEU A 208 -4.52 -22.82 21.14
CA LEU A 208 -4.10 -21.85 22.14
C LEU A 208 -2.86 -22.31 22.92
N GLU A 209 -2.76 -23.61 23.25
CA GLU A 209 -1.58 -24.19 23.88
C GLU A 209 -0.35 -24.15 22.94
N LYS A 210 -0.53 -24.42 21.66
CA LYS A 210 0.52 -24.23 20.65
C LYS A 210 0.98 -22.78 20.56
N ALA A 211 0.04 -21.84 20.60
CA ALA A 211 0.36 -20.42 20.61
C ALA A 211 1.17 -20.02 21.85
N LEU A 212 0.79 -20.52 23.03
CA LEU A 212 1.50 -20.28 24.28
C LEU A 212 2.93 -20.85 24.21
N ALA A 213 3.08 -22.12 23.84
CA ALA A 213 4.39 -22.77 23.72
C ALA A 213 5.34 -22.03 22.76
N LEU A 214 4.80 -21.53 21.63
CA LEU A 214 5.57 -20.76 20.67
C LEU A 214 5.96 -19.38 21.22
N ALA A 215 5.07 -18.71 21.95
CA ALA A 215 5.34 -17.44 22.62
C ALA A 215 6.40 -17.58 23.70
N GLU A 216 6.36 -18.64 24.51
CA GLU A 216 7.34 -18.96 25.55
C GLU A 216 8.72 -19.25 24.94
N LYS A 217 8.77 -20.09 23.90
CA LYS A 217 10.00 -20.40 23.15
C LYS A 217 10.72 -19.16 22.66
N ASN A 218 9.96 -18.12 22.26
CA ASN A 218 10.51 -16.87 21.75
C ASN A 218 10.60 -15.77 22.84
N ALA A 219 10.33 -16.09 24.10
CA ALA A 219 10.36 -15.17 25.25
C ALA A 219 9.56 -13.86 25.01
N HIS A 220 8.45 -13.95 24.25
CA HIS A 220 7.66 -12.78 23.85
C HIS A 220 6.50 -12.53 24.84
N ASN A 221 6.78 -11.78 25.91
CA ASN A 221 5.89 -11.58 27.06
C ASN A 221 4.45 -11.15 26.69
N MET A 222 4.28 -10.26 25.70
CA MET A 222 2.95 -9.83 25.27
C MET A 222 2.12 -11.00 24.74
N HIS A 223 2.70 -11.85 23.90
CA HIS A 223 2.02 -13.02 23.35
C HIS A 223 1.79 -14.10 24.40
N ILE A 224 2.73 -14.30 25.34
CA ILE A 224 2.53 -15.19 26.48
C ILE A 224 1.27 -14.75 27.27
N ALA A 225 1.22 -13.47 27.65
CA ALA A 225 0.08 -12.94 28.40
C ALA A 225 -1.24 -13.02 27.62
N ASN A 226 -1.20 -12.81 26.28
CA ASN A 226 -2.39 -12.96 25.44
C ASN A 226 -2.87 -14.42 25.39
N SER A 227 -1.95 -15.39 25.17
CA SER A 227 -2.28 -16.81 25.13
C SER A 227 -2.86 -17.30 26.46
N LEU A 228 -2.26 -16.90 27.59
CA LEU A 228 -2.78 -17.18 28.93
C LEU A 228 -4.18 -16.59 29.15
N THR A 229 -4.44 -15.39 28.64
CA THR A 229 -5.76 -14.77 28.73
C THR A 229 -6.81 -15.56 27.95
N GLU A 230 -6.50 -15.97 26.71
CA GLU A 230 -7.45 -16.74 25.89
C GLU A 230 -7.67 -18.16 26.43
N LEU A 231 -6.63 -18.81 26.97
CA LEU A 231 -6.79 -20.09 27.68
C LEU A 231 -7.64 -19.91 28.96
N GLY A 232 -7.46 -18.82 29.70
CA GLY A 232 -8.32 -18.48 30.83
C GLY A 232 -9.79 -18.32 30.44
N ASN A 233 -10.05 -17.63 29.31
CA ASN A 233 -11.40 -17.52 28.76
C ASN A 233 -11.97 -18.90 28.37
N LEU A 234 -11.18 -19.75 27.74
CA LEU A 234 -11.60 -21.12 27.38
C LEU A 234 -12.01 -21.94 28.62
N HIS A 235 -11.18 -21.92 29.69
CA HIS A 235 -11.49 -22.59 30.95
C HIS A 235 -12.73 -22.00 31.62
N CYS A 236 -12.92 -20.67 31.55
CA CYS A 236 -14.15 -20.02 32.02
C CYS A 236 -15.42 -20.54 31.29
N HIS A 237 -15.34 -20.75 29.96
CA HIS A 237 -16.42 -21.36 29.18
C HIS A 237 -16.70 -22.82 29.56
N GLN A 238 -15.67 -23.54 30.00
CA GLN A 238 -15.79 -24.92 30.51
C GLN A 238 -16.21 -25.00 31.99
N GLN A 239 -16.44 -23.86 32.64
CA GLN A 239 -16.75 -23.73 34.08
C GLN A 239 -15.61 -24.20 35.01
N ASP A 240 -14.40 -24.34 34.49
CA ASP A 240 -13.19 -24.60 35.28
C ASP A 240 -12.63 -23.24 35.77
N PHE A 241 -13.31 -22.74 36.81
CA PHE A 241 -13.02 -21.38 37.34
C PHE A 241 -11.69 -21.30 38.08
N GLU A 242 -11.20 -22.42 38.62
CA GLU A 242 -9.92 -22.45 39.34
C GLU A 242 -8.74 -22.27 38.36
N THR A 243 -8.70 -23.06 37.29
CA THR A 243 -7.67 -22.90 36.26
C THR A 243 -7.78 -21.55 35.56
N ALA A 244 -8.99 -21.06 35.27
CA ALA A 244 -9.20 -19.77 34.65
C ALA A 244 -8.64 -18.63 35.54
N GLU A 245 -8.87 -18.69 36.88
CA GLU A 245 -8.32 -17.72 37.82
C GLU A 245 -6.79 -17.71 37.80
N GLN A 246 -6.15 -18.87 37.82
CA GLN A 246 -4.69 -18.99 37.78
C GLN A 246 -4.12 -18.38 36.51
N LEU A 247 -4.67 -18.72 35.33
CA LEU A 247 -4.22 -18.24 34.04
C LEU A 247 -4.37 -16.72 33.89
N HIS A 248 -5.51 -16.16 34.31
CA HIS A 248 -5.71 -14.71 34.26
C HIS A 248 -4.80 -13.96 35.22
N LYS A 249 -4.49 -14.52 36.41
CA LYS A 249 -3.53 -13.94 37.36
C LYS A 249 -2.11 -13.96 36.80
N GLN A 250 -1.70 -15.06 36.18
CA GLN A 250 -0.39 -15.14 35.52
C GLN A 250 -0.25 -14.11 34.40
N ALA A 251 -1.27 -13.99 33.54
CA ALA A 251 -1.30 -13.00 32.48
C ALA A 251 -1.22 -11.56 33.03
N LEU A 252 -1.97 -11.29 34.13
CA LEU A 252 -1.94 -9.99 34.79
C LEU A 252 -0.56 -9.66 35.35
N ALA A 253 0.08 -10.60 36.04
CA ALA A 253 1.42 -10.43 36.62
C ALA A 253 2.46 -10.09 35.53
N ILE A 254 2.47 -10.82 34.39
CA ILE A 254 3.36 -10.53 33.27
C ILE A 254 3.11 -9.11 32.73
N ARG A 255 1.87 -8.71 32.57
CA ARG A 255 1.49 -7.39 32.03
C ARG A 255 1.92 -6.25 32.95
N GLU A 256 1.78 -6.43 34.25
CA GLU A 256 2.24 -5.45 35.26
C GLU A 256 3.76 -5.34 35.30
N GLU A 257 4.48 -6.47 35.34
CA GLU A 257 5.94 -6.50 35.33
C GLU A 257 6.50 -5.79 34.08
N ARG A 258 5.83 -5.95 32.94
CA ARG A 258 6.28 -5.39 31.65
C ARG A 258 5.61 -4.07 31.28
N ASN A 259 4.89 -3.46 32.22
CA ASN A 259 4.16 -2.19 32.01
C ASN A 259 3.17 -2.22 30.83
N LEU A 260 2.55 -3.38 30.55
CA LEU A 260 1.55 -3.57 29.49
C LEU A 260 0.14 -3.26 30.03
N MET A 261 -0.07 -2.05 30.53
CA MET A 261 -1.21 -1.67 31.37
C MET A 261 -2.56 -1.77 30.64
N GLY A 262 -2.63 -1.51 29.31
CA GLY A 262 -3.87 -1.68 28.55
C GLY A 262 -4.43 -3.10 28.60
N GLY A 263 -3.56 -4.11 28.53
CA GLY A 263 -3.93 -5.51 28.70
C GLY A 263 -4.24 -5.89 30.15
N ALA A 264 -3.59 -5.26 31.14
CA ALA A 264 -3.84 -5.49 32.54
C ALA A 264 -5.30 -5.17 32.92
N VAL A 265 -5.87 -4.06 32.40
CA VAL A 265 -7.29 -3.73 32.56
C VAL A 265 -8.19 -4.89 32.13
N THR A 266 -7.90 -5.51 30.99
CA THR A 266 -8.66 -6.63 30.44
C THR A 266 -8.64 -7.83 31.39
N ASN A 267 -7.48 -8.19 31.95
CA ASN A 267 -7.41 -9.28 32.93
C ASN A 267 -8.13 -8.93 34.24
N CYS A 268 -8.06 -7.68 34.72
CA CYS A 268 -8.83 -7.26 35.87
C CYS A 268 -10.35 -7.42 35.65
N ILE A 269 -10.83 -7.09 34.46
CA ILE A 269 -12.24 -7.28 34.08
C ILE A 269 -12.59 -8.78 34.07
N HIS A 270 -11.79 -9.63 33.40
CA HIS A 270 -12.06 -11.07 33.35
C HIS A 270 -12.03 -11.73 34.73
N LEU A 271 -11.09 -11.35 35.63
CA LEU A 271 -11.08 -11.79 37.02
C LEU A 271 -12.30 -11.30 37.77
N GLY A 272 -12.71 -10.04 37.55
CA GLY A 272 -13.94 -9.50 38.12
C GLY A 272 -15.18 -10.29 37.72
N GLU A 273 -15.37 -10.54 36.44
CA GLU A 273 -16.47 -11.36 35.90
C GLU A 273 -16.45 -12.81 36.41
N LEU A 274 -15.26 -13.41 36.50
CA LEU A 274 -15.06 -14.75 37.03
C LEU A 274 -15.49 -14.83 38.50
N TYR A 275 -15.08 -13.87 39.32
CA TYR A 275 -15.48 -13.81 40.73
C TYR A 275 -16.96 -13.51 40.88
N MET A 276 -17.59 -12.73 39.99
CA MET A 276 -19.05 -12.55 39.97
C MET A 276 -19.78 -13.85 39.78
N LYS A 277 -19.35 -14.68 38.79
CA LYS A 277 -19.94 -16.01 38.54
C LYS A 277 -19.87 -16.95 39.77
N GLN A 278 -18.86 -16.76 40.61
CA GLN A 278 -18.66 -17.50 41.85
C GLN A 278 -19.31 -16.86 43.10
N ALA A 279 -20.02 -15.74 42.94
CA ALA A 279 -20.55 -14.91 44.04
C ALA A 279 -19.48 -14.41 45.05
N ARG A 280 -18.21 -14.31 44.60
CA ARG A 280 -17.07 -13.79 45.37
C ARG A 280 -17.01 -12.27 45.24
N TRP A 281 -18.00 -11.60 45.80
CA TRP A 281 -18.25 -10.17 45.54
C TRP A 281 -17.10 -9.24 45.98
N LYS A 282 -16.41 -9.56 47.09
CA LYS A 282 -15.30 -8.74 47.59
C LYS A 282 -14.11 -8.77 46.64
N GLU A 283 -13.74 -9.94 46.15
CA GLU A 283 -12.64 -10.11 45.21
C GLU A 283 -12.98 -9.50 43.85
N SER A 284 -14.23 -9.65 43.44
CA SER A 284 -14.70 -9.03 42.19
C SER A 284 -14.60 -7.51 42.27
N LEU A 285 -15.10 -6.88 43.34
CA LEU A 285 -14.98 -5.43 43.54
C LEU A 285 -13.52 -4.97 43.56
N ALA A 286 -12.63 -5.72 44.21
CA ALA A 286 -11.21 -5.38 44.26
C ALA A 286 -10.58 -5.34 42.86
N MET A 287 -10.84 -6.38 42.02
CA MET A 287 -10.30 -6.45 40.68
C MET A 287 -10.90 -5.39 39.73
N LEU A 288 -12.21 -5.19 39.78
CA LEU A 288 -12.87 -4.19 38.95
C LEU A 288 -12.44 -2.76 39.29
N ASN A 289 -12.34 -2.41 40.59
CA ASN A 289 -11.83 -1.09 40.99
C ASN A 289 -10.37 -0.89 40.59
N ARG A 290 -9.53 -1.94 40.67
CA ARG A 290 -8.16 -1.89 40.13
C ARG A 290 -8.14 -1.64 38.61
N GLY A 291 -8.98 -2.37 37.88
CA GLY A 291 -9.15 -2.17 36.45
C GLY A 291 -9.63 -0.78 36.08
N LEU A 292 -10.58 -0.24 36.84
CA LEU A 292 -11.10 1.12 36.67
C LEU A 292 -9.99 2.17 36.83
N MET A 293 -9.23 2.08 37.94
CA MET A 293 -8.13 3.00 38.23
C MET A 293 -7.11 3.04 37.04
N ILE A 294 -6.74 1.88 36.52
CA ILE A 294 -5.80 1.80 35.37
C ILE A 294 -6.48 2.38 34.14
N ALA A 295 -7.75 2.07 33.84
CA ALA A 295 -8.48 2.56 32.69
C ALA A 295 -8.64 4.09 32.70
N GLU A 296 -8.85 4.68 33.89
CA GLU A 296 -8.90 6.15 34.11
C GLU A 296 -7.54 6.80 33.81
N GLN A 297 -6.45 6.23 34.33
CA GLN A 297 -5.07 6.72 34.03
C GLN A 297 -4.76 6.69 32.55
N LEU A 298 -5.18 5.64 31.86
CA LEU A 298 -5.00 5.48 30.41
C LEU A 298 -6.06 6.21 29.57
N ARG A 299 -7.10 6.76 30.20
CA ARG A 299 -8.25 7.42 29.56
C ARG A 299 -8.99 6.53 28.56
N VAL A 300 -9.09 5.22 28.83
CA VAL A 300 -9.72 4.24 27.94
C VAL A 300 -11.22 4.14 28.28
N LYS A 301 -12.02 5.08 27.79
CA LYS A 301 -13.49 5.18 28.05
C LYS A 301 -14.25 3.86 27.83
N PRO A 302 -14.01 3.06 26.76
CA PRO A 302 -14.68 1.77 26.57
C PRO A 302 -14.46 0.78 27.70
N LYS A 303 -13.28 0.74 28.30
CA LYS A 303 -13.00 -0.11 29.45
C LYS A 303 -13.63 0.46 30.71
N MET A 304 -13.64 1.78 30.89
CA MET A 304 -14.29 2.44 32.04
C MET A 304 -15.78 2.12 32.05
N TYR A 305 -16.53 2.32 30.97
CA TYR A 305 -17.96 2.01 30.98
C TYR A 305 -18.25 0.51 31.17
N GLN A 306 -17.40 -0.38 30.64
CA GLN A 306 -17.52 -1.83 30.86
C GLN A 306 -17.40 -2.15 32.36
N VAL A 307 -16.41 -1.57 33.04
CA VAL A 307 -16.22 -1.77 34.48
C VAL A 307 -17.39 -1.18 35.28
N HIS A 308 -17.87 0.04 34.96
CA HIS A 308 -19.01 0.63 35.64
C HIS A 308 -20.28 -0.20 35.50
N LYS A 309 -20.50 -0.82 34.33
CA LYS A 309 -21.59 -1.78 34.13
C LYS A 309 -21.50 -2.93 35.15
N LEU A 310 -20.32 -3.59 35.21
CA LEU A 310 -20.11 -4.73 36.11
C LEU A 310 -20.23 -4.32 37.61
N LEU A 311 -19.68 -3.17 37.98
CA LEU A 311 -19.83 -2.63 39.34
C LEU A 311 -21.30 -2.37 39.69
N SER A 312 -22.09 -1.84 38.74
CA SER A 312 -23.54 -1.65 38.97
C SER A 312 -24.24 -2.99 39.21
N GLU A 313 -23.94 -4.01 38.44
CA GLU A 313 -24.51 -5.37 38.57
C GLU A 313 -24.15 -5.99 39.94
N ILE A 314 -22.90 -5.85 40.39
CA ILE A 314 -22.47 -6.36 41.71
C ILE A 314 -23.18 -5.62 42.81
N TYR A 315 -23.20 -4.28 42.81
CA TYR A 315 -23.84 -3.49 43.87
C TYR A 315 -25.35 -3.75 43.91
N HIS A 316 -25.99 -4.02 42.79
CA HIS A 316 -27.37 -4.49 42.75
C HIS A 316 -27.52 -5.84 43.43
N SER A 317 -26.64 -6.81 43.14
CA SER A 317 -26.70 -8.17 43.69
C SER A 317 -26.48 -8.23 45.20
N ILE A 318 -25.70 -7.28 45.78
CA ILE A 318 -25.45 -7.19 47.21
C ILE A 318 -26.43 -6.25 47.95
N GLY A 319 -27.41 -5.66 47.23
CA GLY A 319 -28.42 -4.79 47.79
C GLY A 319 -28.03 -3.32 48.00
N GLU A 320 -26.86 -2.90 47.54
CA GLU A 320 -26.36 -1.52 47.62
C GLU A 320 -26.92 -0.66 46.47
N LEU A 321 -28.22 -0.43 46.47
CA LEU A 321 -28.96 0.16 45.35
C LEU A 321 -28.48 1.57 44.95
N GLU A 322 -28.07 2.38 45.92
CA GLU A 322 -27.57 3.75 45.68
C GLU A 322 -26.26 3.70 44.85
N LYS A 323 -25.31 2.85 45.24
CA LYS A 323 -24.06 2.65 44.50
C LYS A 323 -24.31 2.01 43.14
N SER A 324 -25.25 1.05 43.09
CA SER A 324 -25.65 0.46 41.81
C SER A 324 -26.14 1.52 40.81
N LEU A 325 -27.07 2.39 41.27
CA LEU A 325 -27.59 3.47 40.43
C LEU A 325 -26.51 4.48 40.03
N HIS A 326 -25.57 4.81 40.92
CA HIS A 326 -24.45 5.69 40.63
C HIS A 326 -23.60 5.13 39.47
N HIS A 327 -23.16 3.87 39.59
CA HIS A 327 -22.34 3.23 38.52
C HIS A 327 -23.15 3.01 37.26
N TYR A 328 -24.45 2.75 37.33
CA TYR A 328 -25.31 2.66 36.15
C TYR A 328 -25.39 3.97 35.36
N LYS A 329 -25.49 5.11 36.04
CA LYS A 329 -25.45 6.43 35.41
C LYS A 329 -24.12 6.68 34.72
N LEU A 330 -23.00 6.42 35.41
CA LEU A 330 -21.66 6.58 34.80
C LEU A 330 -21.45 5.66 33.59
N PHE A 331 -21.98 4.44 33.67
CA PHE A 331 -21.97 3.53 32.48
C PHE A 331 -22.69 4.16 31.30
N HIS A 332 -23.90 4.70 31.48
CA HIS A 332 -24.67 5.31 30.40
C HIS A 332 -24.03 6.59 29.86
N GLU A 333 -23.55 7.46 30.72
CA GLU A 333 -22.89 8.71 30.35
C GLU A 333 -21.62 8.43 29.50
N LEU A 334 -20.76 7.53 29.96
CA LEU A 334 -19.55 7.18 29.26
C LEU A 334 -19.85 6.44 27.96
N ARG A 335 -20.85 5.55 27.93
CA ARG A 335 -21.27 4.85 26.73
C ARG A 335 -21.79 5.81 25.65
N GLU A 336 -22.66 6.76 26.07
CA GLU A 336 -23.20 7.78 25.19
C GLU A 336 -22.09 8.67 24.60
N GLN A 337 -21.12 9.09 25.44
CA GLN A 337 -19.96 9.83 24.97
C GLN A 337 -19.16 9.04 23.90
N VAL A 338 -18.90 7.75 24.14
CA VAL A 338 -18.18 6.89 23.20
C VAL A 338 -18.99 6.70 21.91
N GLU A 339 -20.32 6.49 22.01
CA GLU A 339 -21.20 6.34 20.84
C GLU A 339 -21.25 7.63 20.00
N GLN A 340 -21.27 8.82 20.65
CA GLN A 340 -21.22 10.11 19.96
C GLN A 340 -19.87 10.35 19.28
N GLU A 341 -18.77 10.09 19.99
CA GLU A 341 -17.42 10.18 19.45
C GLU A 341 -17.26 9.22 18.25
N ASP A 342 -17.73 7.99 18.37
CA ASP A 342 -17.70 6.97 17.33
C ASP A 342 -18.59 7.35 16.13
N SER A 343 -19.77 7.92 16.36
CA SER A 343 -20.66 8.40 15.31
C SER A 343 -20.04 9.58 14.54
N THR A 344 -19.46 10.54 15.26
CA THR A 344 -18.76 11.68 14.63
C THR A 344 -17.56 11.19 13.83
N ARG A 345 -16.80 10.26 14.37
CA ARG A 345 -15.66 9.60 13.71
C ARG A 345 -16.12 8.85 12.47
N LYS A 346 -17.16 8.02 12.53
CA LYS A 346 -17.72 7.30 11.38
C LYS A 346 -18.17 8.25 10.26
N LEU A 347 -18.72 9.42 10.60
CA LEU A 347 -19.08 10.43 9.60
C LEU A 347 -17.85 11.04 8.93
N ALA A 348 -16.82 11.40 9.70
CA ALA A 348 -15.56 11.90 9.16
C ALA A 348 -14.87 10.83 8.29
N ASP A 349 -14.85 9.59 8.75
CA ASP A 349 -14.30 8.44 8.03
C ASP A 349 -15.06 8.18 6.71
N ALA A 350 -16.39 8.22 6.75
CA ALA A 350 -17.22 8.09 5.55
C ALA A 350 -16.92 9.19 4.52
N LYS A 351 -16.66 10.41 4.98
CA LYS A 351 -16.24 11.52 4.12
C LYS A 351 -14.86 11.25 3.49
N LEU A 352 -13.89 10.82 4.28
CA LEU A 352 -12.55 10.46 3.78
C LEU A 352 -12.59 9.30 2.77
N ILE A 353 -13.41 8.28 3.05
CA ILE A 353 -13.64 7.16 2.14
C ILE A 353 -14.22 7.67 0.81
N PHE A 354 -15.24 8.52 0.87
CA PHE A 354 -15.86 9.10 -0.30
C PHE A 354 -14.87 9.94 -1.12
N GLU A 355 -14.07 10.79 -0.47
CA GLU A 355 -13.02 11.59 -1.11
C GLU A 355 -11.95 10.69 -1.77
N ALA A 356 -11.51 9.62 -1.09
CA ALA A 356 -10.57 8.65 -1.63
C ALA A 356 -11.13 7.89 -2.85
N GLU A 357 -12.41 7.50 -2.82
CA GLU A 357 -13.07 6.86 -3.96
C GLU A 357 -13.24 7.82 -5.15
N GLN A 358 -13.58 9.09 -4.91
CA GLN A 358 -13.64 10.10 -5.95
C GLN A 358 -12.27 10.32 -6.60
N THR A 359 -11.22 10.46 -5.79
CA THR A 359 -9.84 10.57 -6.28
C THR A 359 -9.43 9.36 -7.13
N LYS A 360 -9.83 8.14 -6.72
CA LYS A 360 -9.57 6.92 -7.51
C LYS A 360 -10.28 6.96 -8.86
N LYS A 361 -11.54 7.39 -8.91
CA LYS A 361 -12.30 7.54 -10.16
C LYS A 361 -11.68 8.59 -11.08
N GLU A 362 -11.29 9.74 -10.53
CA GLU A 362 -10.61 10.80 -11.28
C GLU A 362 -9.27 10.32 -11.87
N ASN A 363 -8.47 9.60 -11.08
CA ASN A 363 -7.20 9.05 -11.55
C ASN A 363 -7.39 8.05 -12.71
N VAL A 364 -8.43 7.21 -12.67
CA VAL A 364 -8.76 6.30 -13.78
C VAL A 364 -9.12 7.09 -15.04
N ILE A 365 -9.88 8.17 -14.92
CA ILE A 365 -10.25 9.03 -16.05
C ILE A 365 -9.00 9.72 -16.62
N ILE A 366 -8.16 10.30 -15.76
CA ILE A 366 -6.90 10.95 -16.15
C ILE A 366 -5.97 9.96 -16.87
N LYS A 367 -5.85 8.75 -16.36
CA LYS A 367 -5.00 7.70 -16.98
C LYS A 367 -5.52 7.33 -18.38
N ARG A 368 -6.85 7.21 -18.54
CA ARG A 368 -7.47 6.97 -19.86
C ARG A 368 -7.25 8.13 -20.83
N GLN A 369 -7.43 9.36 -20.37
CA GLN A 369 -7.19 10.55 -21.19
C GLN A 369 -5.73 10.68 -21.61
N LYS A 370 -4.77 10.44 -20.69
CA LYS A 370 -3.35 10.42 -21.02
C LYS A 370 -3.01 9.37 -22.10
N ALA A 371 -3.55 8.16 -21.96
CA ALA A 371 -3.35 7.09 -22.94
C ALA A 371 -3.95 7.45 -24.32
N GLU A 372 -5.12 8.08 -24.34
CA GLU A 372 -5.76 8.53 -25.60
C GLU A 372 -4.96 9.66 -26.26
N ILE A 373 -4.50 10.64 -25.49
CA ILE A 373 -3.63 11.72 -25.99
C ILE A 373 -2.34 11.15 -26.57
N GLN A 374 -1.73 10.21 -25.88
CA GLN A 374 -0.49 9.58 -26.33
C GLN A 374 -0.70 8.83 -27.66
N ARG A 375 -1.82 8.10 -27.77
CA ARG A 375 -2.19 7.42 -29.02
C ARG A 375 -2.40 8.42 -30.15
N LYS A 376 -3.16 9.50 -29.93
CA LYS A 376 -3.41 10.55 -30.94
C LYS A 376 -2.12 11.26 -31.36
N ASN A 377 -1.19 11.48 -30.40
CA ASN A 377 0.12 12.07 -30.72
C ASN A 377 0.96 11.13 -31.62
N THR A 378 0.91 9.82 -31.36
CA THR A 378 1.60 8.84 -32.22
C THR A 378 1.01 8.82 -33.64
N GLU A 379 -0.33 8.75 -33.77
CA GLU A 379 -1.04 8.80 -35.04
C GLU A 379 -0.75 10.10 -35.82
N LEU A 380 -0.71 11.25 -35.11
CA LEU A 380 -0.37 12.54 -35.69
C LEU A 380 1.07 12.57 -36.21
N GLN A 381 2.01 12.01 -35.42
CA GLN A 381 3.41 11.94 -35.80
C GLN A 381 3.63 11.09 -37.06
N GLU A 382 2.96 9.94 -37.13
CA GLU A 382 2.97 9.07 -38.34
C GLU A 382 2.44 9.82 -39.56
N THR A 383 1.31 10.56 -39.40
CA THR A 383 0.76 11.37 -40.50
C THR A 383 1.70 12.49 -40.96
N ILE A 384 2.37 13.18 -40.01
CA ILE A 384 3.37 14.19 -40.33
C ILE A 384 4.54 13.61 -41.08
N ASP A 385 5.00 12.42 -40.70
CA ASP A 385 6.10 11.75 -41.35
C ASP A 385 5.74 11.33 -42.81
N GLU A 386 4.52 10.78 -43.02
CA GLU A 386 3.99 10.48 -44.35
C GLU A 386 3.86 11.71 -45.22
N LEU A 387 3.28 12.79 -44.73
CA LEU A 387 3.15 14.05 -45.48
C LEU A 387 4.52 14.65 -45.83
N THR A 388 5.49 14.53 -44.93
CA THR A 388 6.86 15.01 -45.16
C THR A 388 7.54 14.20 -46.27
N LEU A 389 7.41 12.88 -46.24
CA LEU A 389 7.90 12.00 -47.32
C LEU A 389 7.25 12.33 -48.66
N ALA A 390 5.92 12.49 -48.69
CA ALA A 390 5.20 12.84 -49.92
C ALA A 390 5.62 14.22 -50.48
N ARG A 391 5.86 15.20 -49.57
CA ARG A 391 6.33 16.54 -49.97
C ARG A 391 7.77 16.49 -50.57
N VAL A 392 8.65 15.70 -49.96
CA VAL A 392 10.03 15.50 -50.47
C VAL A 392 10.01 14.84 -51.83
N SER A 393 9.25 13.75 -51.99
CA SER A 393 9.09 13.04 -53.26
C SER A 393 8.54 13.96 -54.38
N ARG A 394 7.51 14.76 -54.07
CA ARG A 394 6.91 15.73 -55.01
C ARG A 394 7.91 16.81 -55.45
N LYS A 395 8.73 17.35 -54.53
CA LYS A 395 9.80 18.33 -54.84
C LYS A 395 10.88 17.69 -55.70
N ALA A 396 11.29 16.47 -55.42
CA ALA A 396 12.28 15.76 -56.22
C ALA A 396 11.79 15.57 -57.66
N LYS A 397 10.55 15.10 -57.84
CA LYS A 397 9.94 14.91 -59.20
C LYS A 397 9.83 16.22 -59.97
N ALA A 398 9.44 17.32 -59.32
CA ALA A 398 9.34 18.62 -59.95
C ALA A 398 10.71 19.14 -60.43
N LEU A 399 11.76 18.96 -59.62
CA LEU A 399 13.11 19.39 -60.00
C LEU A 399 13.68 18.54 -61.13
N THR A 400 13.41 17.23 -61.13
CA THR A 400 13.82 16.34 -62.22
C THR A 400 13.12 16.72 -63.54
N LEU A 401 11.85 17.10 -63.51
CA LEU A 401 11.11 17.59 -64.65
C LEU A 401 11.75 18.89 -65.24
N ILE A 402 12.13 19.83 -64.37
CA ILE A 402 12.79 21.08 -64.76
C ILE A 402 14.12 20.78 -65.44
N ILE A 403 14.92 19.86 -64.85
CA ILE A 403 16.21 19.43 -65.42
C ILE A 403 15.97 18.77 -66.79
N ALA A 404 14.95 17.93 -66.96
CA ALA A 404 14.61 17.30 -68.24
C ALA A 404 14.28 18.34 -69.29
N ILE A 405 13.46 19.33 -68.97
CA ILE A 405 13.10 20.41 -69.92
C ILE A 405 14.35 21.20 -70.31
N MET A 406 15.23 21.52 -69.37
CA MET A 406 16.47 22.24 -69.63
C MET A 406 17.41 21.42 -70.54
N LEU A 407 17.51 20.11 -70.33
CA LEU A 407 18.30 19.21 -71.17
C LEU A 407 17.72 19.10 -72.62
N PHE A 408 16.39 19.05 -72.76
CA PHE A 408 15.73 19.08 -74.07
C PHE A 408 16.00 20.37 -74.85
N ILE A 409 15.94 21.52 -74.19
CA ILE A 409 16.23 22.82 -74.77
C ILE A 409 17.72 22.90 -75.18
N ALA A 410 18.61 22.44 -74.28
CA ALA A 410 20.04 22.40 -74.55
C ALA A 410 20.41 21.47 -75.80
N GLU A 411 19.73 20.32 -75.84
CA GLU A 411 19.90 19.36 -76.97
C GLU A 411 19.43 19.99 -78.25
N ASP A 412 18.26 20.61 -78.33
CA ASP A 412 17.78 21.25 -79.56
C ASP A 412 18.71 22.42 -80.01
N PHE A 413 19.34 23.16 -79.04
CA PHE A 413 20.32 24.21 -79.32
C PHE A 413 21.63 23.63 -79.87
N VAL A 414 22.17 22.58 -79.21
CA VAL A 414 23.44 21.90 -79.63
C VAL A 414 23.26 21.21 -80.95
N LEU A 415 22.18 20.47 -81.18
CA LEU A 415 21.87 19.82 -82.44
C LEU A 415 21.67 20.86 -83.56
N GLY A 416 20.98 21.94 -83.33
CA GLY A 416 20.82 23.05 -84.25
C GLY A 416 22.16 23.70 -84.65
N PHE A 417 23.12 23.80 -83.72
CA PHE A 417 24.46 24.31 -83.97
C PHE A 417 25.34 23.30 -84.74
N VAL A 418 25.30 22.00 -84.40
CA VAL A 418 26.07 20.92 -85.01
C VAL A 418 25.56 20.56 -86.40
N LEU A 419 24.24 20.54 -86.61
CA LEU A 419 23.60 20.13 -87.85
C LEU A 419 23.61 21.21 -88.96
N ARG A 420 24.01 22.43 -88.63
CA ARG A 420 24.20 23.47 -89.65
C ARG A 420 25.17 23.16 -90.75
N ASN A 421 26.00 22.11 -90.50
CA ASN A 421 27.09 21.70 -91.45
C ASN A 421 26.96 20.25 -91.96
N LEU A 422 25.81 19.53 -91.80
CA LEU A 422 25.63 18.13 -92.21
C LEU A 422 24.40 17.94 -93.13
N PRO A 423 24.42 17.06 -94.12
CA PRO A 423 23.31 16.86 -95.06
C PRO A 423 22.12 16.16 -94.35
N SER A 424 20.91 16.51 -94.78
CA SER A 424 19.58 16.20 -94.20
C SER A 424 19.30 14.71 -94.07
N ASN A 425 19.40 14.11 -92.91
CA ASN A 425 18.48 13.06 -92.38
C ASN A 425 18.82 12.58 -90.97
N ASN A 426 18.80 13.46 -89.97
CA ASN A 426 19.24 13.12 -88.59
C ASN A 426 18.14 12.99 -87.58
N TYR A 427 16.88 12.75 -88.02
CA TYR A 427 15.72 12.59 -87.09
C TYR A 427 15.90 11.42 -86.09
N PHE A 428 16.50 10.28 -86.64
CA PHE A 428 16.76 9.12 -85.75
C PHE A 428 17.90 9.38 -84.74
N LEU A 429 18.86 10.22 -85.00
CA LEU A 429 19.94 10.58 -84.10
C LEU A 429 19.39 11.45 -82.94
N SER A 430 18.55 12.45 -83.26
CA SER A 430 17.87 13.27 -82.29
C SER A 430 16.94 12.44 -81.39
N LEU A 431 16.18 11.51 -81.99
CA LEU A 431 15.34 10.61 -81.23
C LEU A 431 16.16 9.71 -80.31
N GLY A 432 17.27 9.18 -80.75
CA GLY A 432 18.22 8.35 -79.99
C GLY A 432 18.77 9.10 -78.76
N VAL A 433 19.26 10.34 -78.96
CA VAL A 433 19.78 11.19 -77.91
C VAL A 433 18.69 11.52 -76.87
N LYS A 434 17.46 11.85 -77.29
CA LYS A 434 16.31 12.08 -76.41
C LYS A 434 15.97 10.85 -75.58
N MET A 435 16.01 9.66 -76.19
CA MET A 435 15.79 8.41 -75.43
C MET A 435 16.89 8.17 -74.39
N VAL A 436 18.17 8.41 -74.71
CA VAL A 436 19.24 8.29 -73.69
C VAL A 436 19.08 9.26 -72.56
N ILE A 437 18.66 10.50 -72.84
CA ILE A 437 18.37 11.50 -71.78
C ILE A 437 17.23 11.02 -70.87
N ILE A 438 16.12 10.54 -71.42
CA ILE A 438 14.98 10.02 -70.65
C ILE A 438 15.39 8.85 -69.75
N PHE A 439 16.17 7.89 -70.30
CA PHE A 439 16.63 6.73 -69.52
C PHE A 439 17.64 7.10 -68.45
N SER A 440 18.50 8.12 -68.65
CA SER A 440 19.46 8.58 -67.62
C SER A 440 18.79 9.43 -66.50
N LEU A 441 17.62 10.04 -66.72
CA LEU A 441 16.91 10.80 -65.77
C LEU A 441 16.30 9.96 -64.63
N SER A 442 15.90 8.73 -64.84
CA SER A 442 15.33 7.85 -63.86
C SER A 442 16.30 7.57 -62.66
N PRO A 443 17.56 7.15 -62.87
CA PRO A 443 18.52 6.98 -61.80
C PRO A 443 18.91 8.30 -61.10
N ILE A 444 18.94 9.42 -61.83
CA ILE A 444 19.20 10.75 -61.26
C ILE A 444 18.09 11.17 -60.32
N ASN A 445 16.82 10.97 -60.70
CA ASN A 445 15.69 11.22 -59.84
C ASN A 445 15.77 10.40 -58.55
N ALA A 446 16.03 9.09 -58.64
CA ALA A 446 16.18 8.21 -57.49
C ALA A 446 17.35 8.61 -56.58
N ALA A 447 18.47 9.03 -57.15
CA ALA A 447 19.63 9.52 -56.37
C ALA A 447 19.31 10.84 -55.64
N PHE A 448 18.61 11.75 -56.30
CA PHE A 448 18.22 13.04 -55.74
C PHE A 448 17.16 12.90 -54.66
N GLU A 449 16.19 12.03 -54.85
CA GLU A 449 15.19 11.70 -53.82
C GLU A 449 15.85 11.13 -52.56
N ARG A 450 16.80 10.19 -52.69
CA ARG A 450 17.60 9.66 -51.57
C ARG A 450 18.43 10.75 -50.89
N TYR A 451 19.00 11.67 -51.63
CA TYR A 451 19.79 12.79 -51.08
C TYR A 451 18.89 13.73 -50.23
N LEU A 452 17.73 14.12 -50.77
CA LEU A 452 16.78 14.98 -50.07
C LEU A 452 16.24 14.30 -48.82
N LEU A 453 15.91 13.01 -48.89
CA LEU A 453 15.46 12.21 -47.79
C LEU A 453 16.50 12.16 -46.65
N LYS A 454 17.76 11.88 -46.98
CA LYS A 454 18.88 11.91 -46.03
C LYS A 454 19.04 13.30 -45.35
N ARG A 455 18.86 14.36 -46.10
CA ARG A 455 18.94 15.74 -45.56
C ARG A 455 17.82 16.05 -44.58
N VAL A 456 16.59 15.62 -44.87
CA VAL A 456 15.42 15.79 -43.99
C VAL A 456 15.57 14.97 -42.70
N ILE A 457 15.99 13.70 -42.82
CA ILE A 457 16.24 12.84 -41.65
C ILE A 457 17.35 13.41 -40.78
N ARG A 458 18.44 13.91 -41.32
CA ARG A 458 19.51 14.56 -40.54
C ARG A 458 19.04 15.84 -39.84
N LYS A 459 18.14 16.62 -40.47
CA LYS A 459 17.59 17.81 -39.88
C LYS A 459 16.67 17.45 -38.70
N LYS A 460 15.79 16.44 -38.87
CA LYS A 460 14.89 15.95 -37.81
C LYS A 460 15.69 15.42 -36.62
N LYS A 461 16.74 14.64 -36.86
CA LYS A 461 17.59 14.12 -35.79
C LYS A 461 18.29 15.21 -34.96
N ARG A 462 18.73 16.29 -35.64
CA ARG A 462 19.29 17.46 -34.96
C ARG A 462 18.24 18.23 -34.13
N GLU A 463 17.03 18.35 -34.63
CA GLU A 463 15.93 18.99 -33.91
C GLU A 463 15.51 18.17 -32.68
N GLU A 464 15.50 16.84 -32.77
CA GLU A 464 15.27 15.91 -31.65
C GLU A 464 16.39 16.00 -30.59
N GLU A 465 17.66 16.05 -31.00
CA GLU A 465 18.82 16.21 -30.12
C GLU A 465 18.79 17.58 -29.39
N LEU A 466 18.36 18.65 -30.05
CA LEU A 466 18.19 19.97 -29.42
C LEU A 466 17.05 20.01 -28.40
N LEU A 467 15.91 19.38 -28.69
CA LEU A 467 14.78 19.27 -27.76
C LEU A 467 15.14 18.45 -26.52
N PHE A 468 15.96 17.40 -26.70
CA PHE A 468 16.44 16.59 -25.58
C PHE A 468 17.41 17.35 -24.67
N THR A 469 18.24 18.22 -25.25
CA THR A 469 19.15 19.10 -24.48
C THR A 469 18.43 20.22 -23.76
N GLU A 470 17.34 20.78 -24.30
CA GLU A 470 16.52 21.79 -23.64
C GLU A 470 15.71 21.23 -22.46
N GLN A 471 15.28 19.95 -22.52
CA GLN A 471 14.58 19.28 -21.42
C GLN A 471 15.51 18.84 -20.28
N THR A 472 16.81 18.80 -20.49
CA THR A 472 17.82 18.43 -19.49
C THR A 472 18.47 19.62 -18.76
N ILE A 473 18.09 20.86 -19.10
CA ILE A 473 18.52 22.04 -18.35
C ILE A 473 17.56 22.21 -17.17
N PRO A 474 18.00 21.99 -15.90
CA PRO A 474 17.17 22.30 -14.75
C PRO A 474 16.85 23.79 -14.75
N ALA A 475 15.55 24.13 -14.58
CA ALA A 475 15.15 25.50 -14.35
C ALA A 475 16.02 26.07 -13.21
N ALA A 476 16.71 27.13 -13.49
CA ALA A 476 17.54 27.84 -12.51
C ALA A 476 16.67 28.36 -11.35
N PRO A 477 17.23 28.53 -10.12
CA PRO A 477 16.57 28.56 -8.82
C PRO A 477 15.56 29.71 -8.62
#